data_88997c434034215011e6106d41371bde
#
_entry.id   88997c434034215011e6106d41371bde
#
_cell.length_a   1.000
_cell.length_b   1.000
_cell.length_c   1.000
_cell.angle_alpha   90.00
_cell.angle_beta   90.00
_cell.angle_gamma   90.00
#
_symmetry.space_group_name_H-M   'P 1'
#
loop_
_entity.id
_entity.type
_entity.pdbx_description
1 polymer ?
#
loop_
_entity_poly.entity_id
_entity_poly.type
_entity_poly.pdbx_seq_one_letter_code
_entity_poly.pdbx_strand_id
1 'polypeptide(L)'
;MSDFYKKILDNNKEWVEQQLAVDENYFEDLSKGQNPPLLWIGCSDSRVPANEIIGAKPGEVFVHRNIANLVVHTDINMLSVLDYAVNALKVKHVIVCGHYGCGGVKAAMGNQSIGIIDNWIRNIKDVY
;
A
#
# COMPACT_ATOMS: atom_id res chain seq x y z
N MET A 1 11.85 -24.39 12.44
CA MET A 1 11.23 -23.07 12.20
C MET A 1 11.47 -22.20 13.42
N SER A 2 11.87 -20.94 13.22
CA SER A 2 12.10 -20.03 14.35
C SER A 2 10.79 -19.72 15.08
N ASP A 3 10.89 -19.36 16.36
CA ASP A 3 9.73 -18.96 17.16
C ASP A 3 8.97 -17.78 16.57
N PHE A 4 9.69 -16.89 15.87
CA PHE A 4 9.09 -15.75 15.18
C PHE A 4 8.11 -16.20 14.09
N TYR A 5 8.53 -17.10 13.20
CA TYR A 5 7.65 -17.58 12.13
C TYR A 5 6.48 -18.41 12.65
N LYS A 6 6.74 -19.22 13.69
CA LYS A 6 5.67 -19.97 14.35
C LYS A 6 4.62 -19.04 14.92
N LYS A 7 5.04 -17.97 15.58
CA LYS A 7 4.13 -16.96 16.13
C LYS A 7 3.27 -16.30 15.05
N ILE A 8 3.88 -15.92 13.91
CA ILE A 8 3.15 -15.32 12.79
C ILE A 8 2.11 -16.28 12.24
N LEU A 9 2.46 -17.54 12.07
CA LEU A 9 1.54 -18.56 11.57
C LEU A 9 0.39 -18.83 12.54
N ASP A 10 0.67 -18.85 13.83
CA ASP A 10 -0.36 -19.01 14.86
C ASP A 10 -1.29 -17.80 14.89
N ASN A 11 -0.74 -16.59 14.78
CA ASN A 11 -1.54 -15.36 14.69
C ASN A 11 -2.43 -15.37 13.45
N ASN A 12 -1.92 -15.87 12.32
CA ASN A 12 -2.70 -15.97 11.09
C ASN A 12 -3.89 -16.94 11.25
N LYS A 13 -3.66 -18.09 11.87
CA LYS A 13 -4.74 -19.06 12.14
C LYS A 13 -5.82 -18.44 13.03
N GLU A 14 -5.41 -17.76 14.09
CA GLU A 14 -6.32 -17.08 14.99
C GLU A 14 -7.12 -15.99 14.26
N TRP A 15 -6.46 -15.20 13.42
CA TRP A 15 -7.13 -14.18 12.61
C TRP A 15 -8.18 -14.79 11.68
N VAL A 16 -7.86 -15.90 11.00
CA VAL A 16 -8.82 -16.62 10.15
C VAL A 16 -10.04 -17.05 10.95
N GLU A 17 -9.84 -17.66 12.12
CA GLU A 17 -10.91 -18.11 12.99
C GLU A 17 -11.79 -16.94 13.45
N GLN A 18 -11.20 -15.80 13.79
CA GLN A 18 -11.93 -14.60 14.18
C GLN A 18 -12.79 -14.06 13.04
N GLN A 19 -12.27 -14.03 11.82
CA GLN A 19 -13.04 -13.56 10.65
C GLN A 19 -14.22 -14.49 10.36
N LEU A 20 -13.99 -15.79 10.37
CA LEU A 20 -15.05 -16.80 10.11
C LEU A 20 -16.10 -16.85 11.23
N ALA A 21 -15.74 -16.51 12.47
CA ALA A 21 -16.71 -16.43 13.57
C ALA A 21 -17.70 -15.28 13.39
N VAL A 22 -17.29 -14.19 12.74
CA VAL A 22 -18.16 -13.05 12.44
C VAL A 22 -18.95 -13.27 11.16
N ASP A 23 -18.32 -13.82 10.14
CA ASP A 23 -18.92 -14.10 8.82
C ASP A 23 -18.30 -15.36 8.22
N GLU A 24 -19.07 -16.45 8.20
CA GLU A 24 -18.61 -17.73 7.67
C GLU A 24 -18.24 -17.69 6.18
N ASN A 25 -18.76 -16.71 5.43
CA ASN A 25 -18.51 -16.52 4.01
C ASN A 25 -17.45 -15.45 3.71
N TYR A 26 -16.75 -14.97 4.72
CA TYR A 26 -15.81 -13.84 4.61
C TYR A 26 -14.80 -14.02 3.46
N PHE A 27 -14.07 -15.12 3.45
CA PHE A 27 -13.06 -15.37 2.42
C PHE A 27 -13.67 -15.76 1.07
N GLU A 28 -14.75 -16.51 1.09
CA GLU A 28 -15.45 -16.89 -0.14
C GLU A 28 -15.96 -15.66 -0.87
N ASP A 29 -16.60 -14.73 -0.17
CA ASP A 29 -17.10 -13.49 -0.75
C ASP A 29 -15.98 -12.62 -1.31
N LEU A 30 -14.87 -12.49 -0.58
CA LEU A 30 -13.70 -11.73 -1.06
C LEU A 30 -13.06 -12.37 -2.30
N SER A 31 -13.14 -13.70 -2.44
CA SER A 31 -12.55 -14.41 -3.58
C SER A 31 -13.34 -14.23 -4.88
N LYS A 32 -14.57 -13.75 -4.82
CA LYS A 32 -15.45 -13.59 -6.00
C LYS A 32 -15.11 -12.38 -6.86
N GLY A 33 -14.21 -11.54 -6.43
CA GLY A 33 -13.78 -10.35 -7.15
C GLY A 33 -13.75 -9.12 -6.27
N GLN A 34 -13.48 -7.98 -6.89
CA GLN A 34 -13.42 -6.70 -6.20
C GLN A 34 -13.95 -5.58 -7.08
N ASN A 35 -14.51 -4.58 -6.46
CA ASN A 35 -14.98 -3.37 -7.12
C ASN A 35 -14.67 -2.15 -6.22
N PRO A 36 -13.39 -1.88 -5.96
CA PRO A 36 -13.02 -0.79 -5.07
C PRO A 36 -13.38 0.56 -5.69
N PRO A 37 -13.93 1.49 -4.91
CA PRO A 37 -14.22 2.84 -5.41
C PRO A 37 -12.98 3.69 -5.61
N LEU A 38 -11.85 3.34 -5.01
CA LEU A 38 -10.65 4.17 -5.06
C LEU A 38 -9.36 3.37 -5.15
N LEU A 39 -8.36 4.02 -5.77
CA LEU A 39 -6.96 3.65 -5.69
C LEU A 39 -6.29 4.56 -4.64
N TRP A 40 -5.58 3.96 -3.71
CA TRP A 40 -4.76 4.65 -2.72
C TRP A 40 -3.29 4.46 -3.05
N ILE A 41 -2.57 5.57 -3.20
CA ILE A 41 -1.12 5.58 -3.41
C ILE A 41 -0.48 6.15 -2.15
N GLY A 42 0.17 5.30 -1.38
CA GLY A 42 0.77 5.66 -0.11
C GLY A 42 2.26 5.39 -0.04
N CYS A 43 2.84 5.74 1.10
CA CYS A 43 4.25 5.53 1.38
C CYS A 43 4.48 4.21 2.12
N SER A 44 5.52 3.47 1.69
CA SER A 44 5.93 2.23 2.37
C SER A 44 6.47 2.50 3.77
N ASP A 45 6.95 3.71 4.05
CA ASP A 45 7.43 4.10 5.39
C ASP A 45 6.30 4.48 6.35
N SER A 46 5.07 4.61 5.88
CA SER A 46 3.91 4.77 6.76
C SER A 46 3.65 3.47 7.54
N ARG A 47 3.38 3.59 8.85
CA ARG A 47 3.16 2.41 9.72
C ARG A 47 1.71 1.98 9.77
N VAL A 48 0.81 2.78 9.19
CA VAL A 48 -0.64 2.50 9.23
C VAL A 48 -1.13 2.09 7.85
N PRO A 49 -1.78 0.93 7.71
CA PRO A 49 -2.38 0.52 6.45
C PRO A 49 -3.49 1.46 5.98
N ALA A 50 -3.62 1.60 4.65
CA ALA A 50 -4.60 2.50 4.05
C ALA A 50 -6.03 2.27 4.53
N ASN A 51 -6.45 1.01 4.60
CA ASN A 51 -7.81 0.66 5.02
C ASN A 51 -8.15 1.16 6.43
N GLU A 52 -7.18 1.10 7.35
CA GLU A 52 -7.39 1.59 8.72
C GLU A 52 -7.57 3.10 8.77
N ILE A 53 -6.78 3.84 7.97
CA ILE A 53 -6.82 5.31 7.98
C ILE A 53 -8.20 5.84 7.60
N ILE A 54 -8.84 5.21 6.63
CA ILE A 54 -10.13 5.67 6.10
C ILE A 54 -11.32 4.82 6.57
N GLY A 55 -11.09 3.86 7.46
CA GLY A 55 -12.15 2.99 7.97
C GLY A 55 -12.78 2.10 6.91
N ALA A 56 -12.00 1.66 5.92
CA ALA A 56 -12.48 0.81 4.84
C ALA A 56 -12.29 -0.67 5.16
N LYS A 57 -13.16 -1.50 4.60
CA LYS A 57 -13.06 -2.95 4.68
C LYS A 57 -12.13 -3.49 3.58
N PRO A 58 -11.62 -4.72 3.74
CA PRO A 58 -10.90 -5.40 2.67
C PRO A 58 -11.72 -5.42 1.37
N GLY A 59 -11.06 -5.15 0.24
CA GLY A 59 -11.71 -5.08 -1.07
C GLY A 59 -12.30 -3.71 -1.44
N GLU A 60 -12.37 -2.77 -0.50
CA GLU A 60 -12.89 -1.42 -0.76
C GLU A 60 -11.83 -0.43 -1.22
N VAL A 61 -10.55 -0.79 -1.12
CA VAL A 61 -9.42 0.06 -1.51
C VAL A 61 -8.44 -0.76 -2.33
N PHE A 62 -8.09 -0.27 -3.50
CA PHE A 62 -6.97 -0.80 -4.27
C PHE A 62 -5.71 -0.04 -3.87
N VAL A 63 -4.69 -0.73 -3.37
CA VAL A 63 -3.57 -0.08 -2.66
C VAL A 63 -2.26 -0.27 -3.42
N HIS A 64 -1.54 0.82 -3.62
CA HIS A 64 -0.13 0.82 -4.01
C HIS A 64 0.70 1.61 -2.99
N ARG A 65 1.86 1.09 -2.63
CA ARG A 65 2.79 1.77 -1.73
C ARG A 65 4.21 1.71 -2.31
N ASN A 66 4.88 2.86 -2.27
CA ASN A 66 6.30 2.97 -2.60
C ASN A 66 6.96 3.96 -1.63
N ILE A 67 8.27 4.12 -1.71
CA ILE A 67 8.94 5.11 -0.85
C ILE A 67 8.52 6.51 -1.27
N ALA A 68 7.95 7.25 -0.31
CA ALA A 68 7.48 8.63 -0.45
C ALA A 68 6.27 8.80 -1.37
N ASN A 69 5.45 7.78 -1.56
CA ASN A 69 4.18 7.84 -2.31
C ASN A 69 4.31 8.54 -3.67
N LEU A 70 5.35 8.22 -4.42
CA LEU A 70 5.65 8.86 -5.69
C LEU A 70 4.83 8.29 -6.85
N VAL A 71 4.45 9.17 -7.77
CA VAL A 71 3.87 8.80 -9.05
C VAL A 71 4.84 9.28 -10.13
N VAL A 72 5.75 8.40 -10.54
CA VAL A 72 6.81 8.70 -11.50
C VAL A 72 6.36 8.23 -12.88
N HIS A 73 6.40 9.12 -13.85
CA HIS A 73 5.87 8.86 -15.20
C HIS A 73 6.62 7.80 -16.02
N THR A 74 7.78 7.36 -15.51
CA THR A 74 8.57 6.28 -16.12
C THR A 74 8.58 5.00 -15.28
N ASP A 75 7.88 4.98 -14.15
CA ASP A 75 7.80 3.83 -13.25
C ASP A 75 6.71 2.87 -13.71
N ILE A 76 7.09 1.83 -14.43
CA ILE A 76 6.14 0.85 -14.97
C ILE A 76 5.37 0.12 -13.85
N ASN A 77 5.96 -0.04 -12.67
CA ASN A 77 5.29 -0.66 -11.53
C ASN A 77 4.06 0.16 -11.10
N MET A 78 4.28 1.44 -10.77
CA MET A 78 3.19 2.34 -10.39
C MET A 78 2.18 2.52 -11.53
N LEU A 79 2.65 2.71 -12.76
CA LEU A 79 1.78 2.90 -13.92
C LEU A 79 0.91 1.67 -14.20
N SER A 80 1.44 0.46 -13.97
CA SER A 80 0.65 -0.77 -14.12
C SER A 80 -0.49 -0.85 -13.10
N VAL A 81 -0.24 -0.44 -11.86
CA VAL A 81 -1.28 -0.36 -10.83
C VAL A 81 -2.33 0.67 -11.20
N LEU A 82 -1.90 1.84 -11.64
CA LEU A 82 -2.79 2.93 -12.07
C LEU A 82 -3.66 2.50 -13.26
N ASP A 83 -3.06 1.90 -14.27
CA ASP A 83 -3.76 1.42 -15.46
C ASP A 83 -4.81 0.37 -15.09
N TYR A 84 -4.45 -0.61 -14.29
CA TYR A 84 -5.38 -1.65 -13.83
C TYR A 84 -6.53 -1.05 -13.01
N ALA A 85 -6.23 -0.14 -12.11
CA ALA A 85 -7.25 0.51 -11.28
C ALA A 85 -8.27 1.30 -12.12
N VAL A 86 -7.77 2.10 -13.06
CA VAL A 86 -8.62 3.00 -13.85
C VAL A 86 -9.34 2.24 -14.98
N ASN A 87 -8.65 1.42 -15.73
CA ASN A 87 -9.17 0.80 -16.94
C ASN A 87 -9.84 -0.56 -16.70
N ALA A 88 -9.36 -1.37 -15.77
CA ALA A 88 -9.94 -2.66 -15.45
C ALA A 88 -10.96 -2.57 -14.30
N LEU A 89 -10.55 -2.03 -13.16
CA LEU A 89 -11.42 -1.94 -11.98
C LEU A 89 -12.38 -0.76 -12.01
N LYS A 90 -12.13 0.24 -12.85
CA LYS A 90 -12.99 1.41 -13.00
C LYS A 90 -13.17 2.20 -11.70
N VAL A 91 -12.10 2.38 -10.94
CA VAL A 91 -12.14 3.20 -9.72
C VAL A 91 -12.63 4.61 -10.02
N LYS A 92 -13.34 5.22 -9.09
CA LYS A 92 -13.89 6.56 -9.23
C LYS A 92 -12.95 7.65 -8.72
N HIS A 93 -12.02 7.26 -7.84
CA HIS A 93 -11.14 8.19 -7.13
C HIS A 93 -9.72 7.65 -7.08
N VAL A 94 -8.75 8.56 -7.13
CA VAL A 94 -7.34 8.27 -6.87
C VAL A 94 -6.89 9.20 -5.75
N ILE A 95 -6.36 8.63 -4.68
CA ILE A 95 -5.84 9.38 -3.54
C ILE A 95 -4.35 9.15 -3.45
N VAL A 96 -3.57 10.21 -3.43
CA VAL A 96 -2.14 10.16 -3.09
C VAL A 96 -1.99 10.70 -1.67
N CYS A 97 -1.53 9.85 -0.78
CA CYS A 97 -1.45 10.19 0.65
C CYS A 97 -0.02 10.12 1.15
N GLY A 98 0.50 11.26 1.59
CA GLY A 98 1.75 11.36 2.33
C GLY A 98 1.55 11.15 3.82
N HIS A 99 2.66 11.13 4.57
CA HIS A 99 2.62 11.05 6.03
C HIS A 99 3.75 11.88 6.64
N TYR A 100 3.57 12.29 7.87
CA TYR A 100 4.61 12.99 8.61
C TYR A 100 5.78 12.06 8.92
N GLY A 101 6.97 12.62 9.02
CA GLY A 101 8.18 11.87 9.36
C GLY A 101 8.61 10.86 8.29
N CYS A 102 8.30 11.12 7.02
CA CYS A 102 8.70 10.24 5.92
C CYS A 102 10.21 10.21 5.75
N GLY A 103 10.80 9.02 5.92
CA GLY A 103 12.24 8.82 5.77
C GLY A 103 12.74 9.08 4.35
N GLY A 104 11.94 8.77 3.34
CA GLY A 104 12.27 9.03 1.94
C GLY A 104 12.35 10.51 1.62
N VAL A 105 11.36 11.29 2.07
CA VAL A 105 11.38 12.76 1.91
C VAL A 105 12.55 13.38 2.66
N LYS A 106 12.78 12.94 3.90
CA LYS A 106 13.91 13.41 4.70
C LYS A 106 15.24 13.14 4.02
N ALA A 107 15.42 11.94 3.48
CA ALA A 107 16.64 11.58 2.76
C ALA A 107 16.83 12.42 1.49
N ALA A 108 15.73 12.71 0.77
CA ALA A 108 15.77 13.56 -0.42
C ALA A 108 16.18 15.00 -0.12
N MET A 109 15.87 15.50 1.07
CA MET A 109 16.26 16.85 1.50
C MET A 109 17.71 16.94 1.94
N GLY A 110 18.38 15.81 2.15
CA GLY A 110 19.78 15.74 2.54
C GLY A 110 20.73 15.55 1.34
N ASN A 111 22.04 15.56 1.63
CA ASN A 111 23.08 15.39 0.62
C ASN A 111 23.85 14.06 0.78
N GLN A 112 23.51 13.26 1.77
CA GLN A 112 24.19 12.01 2.05
C GLN A 112 23.74 10.93 1.09
N SER A 113 24.69 10.17 0.54
CA SER A 113 24.39 8.98 -0.25
C SER A 113 24.01 7.83 0.69
N ILE A 114 22.89 7.16 0.40
CA ILE A 114 22.35 6.09 1.22
C ILE A 114 22.48 4.73 0.50
N GLY A 115 22.33 4.71 -0.82
CA GLY A 115 22.37 3.50 -1.62
C GLY A 115 21.45 3.58 -2.83
N ILE A 116 20.87 2.46 -3.23
CA ILE A 116 20.02 2.39 -4.42
C ILE A 116 18.80 3.31 -4.34
N ILE A 117 18.32 3.60 -3.13
CA ILE A 117 17.22 4.53 -2.91
C ILE A 117 17.50 5.94 -3.44
N ASP A 118 18.76 6.32 -3.53
CA ASP A 118 19.16 7.65 -4.05
C ASP A 118 18.59 7.90 -5.46
N ASN A 119 18.52 6.86 -6.28
CA ASN A 119 17.97 6.95 -7.64
C ASN A 119 16.46 7.21 -7.64
N TRP A 120 15.76 6.66 -6.68
CA TRP A 120 14.31 6.83 -6.53
C TRP A 120 13.94 8.19 -5.96
N ILE A 121 14.57 8.58 -4.87
CA ILE A 121 14.27 9.86 -4.18
C ILE A 121 14.77 11.08 -4.95
N ARG A 122 15.58 10.88 -5.98
CA ARG A 122 15.97 11.97 -6.89
C ARG A 122 14.76 12.62 -7.55
N ASN A 123 13.68 11.88 -7.77
CA ASN A 123 12.42 12.43 -8.26
C ASN A 123 11.81 13.46 -7.30
N ILE A 124 12.07 13.34 -5.99
CA ILE A 124 11.63 14.32 -5.00
C ILE A 124 12.50 15.58 -5.09
N LYS A 125 13.79 15.42 -5.30
CA LYS A 125 14.73 16.55 -5.42
C LYS A 125 14.37 17.46 -6.59
N ASP A 126 13.83 16.90 -7.67
CA ASP A 126 13.41 17.67 -8.84
C ASP A 126 12.23 18.62 -8.52
N VAL A 127 11.46 18.31 -7.49
CA VAL A 127 10.31 19.11 -7.04
C VAL A 127 10.69 20.06 -5.91
N TYR A 128 11.65 19.68 -5.10
CA TYR A 128 12.13 20.44 -3.94
C TYR A 128 13.03 21.61 -4.37
#